data_7156ec0d4fca560b045eb76d5038f7b1
#
_entry.id   7156ec0d4fca560b045eb76d5038f7b1
#
_cell.length_a   1.000
_cell.length_b   1.000
_cell.length_c   1.000
_cell.angle_alpha   90.00
_cell.angle_beta   90.00
_cell.angle_gamma   90.00
#
_symmetry.space_group_name_H-M   'P 1'
#
loop_
_entity.id
_entity.type
_entity.pdbx_description
1 polymer ?
#
loop_
_entity_poly.entity_id
_entity_poly.type
_entity_poly.pdbx_seq_one_letter_code
_entity_poly.pdbx_strand_id
1 'polypeptide(L)'
;GNSRGIEQEVRVFESDRKEEDMKIYCMSDIHGCLPEFEEALSLVEDYLKEPDTKLCLLGDYIHGGADSYGVLDKIMRLQDQYGTEKVIALMGNHEEHVLSGIATISQMTRTLEEEDDEGDEKYIYWIENLPRYYTEGNTIFVHAGIDEEAGDLWEWGTSDDIFVWKYPASTGRIEGIDMKVVAGHVGTAEIAGDPGFHGIYYDGESHYYIDGTVFESSCIPILMVDTDEDKYYEITEG
;
A
#
# COMPACT_ATOMS: atom_id res chain seq x y z
N GLY A 1 43.36 -28.99 -45.44
CA GLY A 1 43.11 -28.03 -44.41
C GLY A 1 41.73 -28.23 -43.84
N ASN A 2 41.60 -28.86 -42.65
CA ASN A 2 40.35 -29.04 -41.96
C ASN A 2 40.11 -27.80 -41.07
N SER A 3 39.12 -27.00 -41.40
CA SER A 3 38.56 -26.03 -40.49
C SER A 3 37.43 -26.69 -39.69
N ARG A 4 37.69 -26.97 -38.44
CA ARG A 4 36.64 -27.33 -37.46
C ARG A 4 36.00 -26.03 -36.98
N GLY A 5 34.73 -25.84 -37.35
CA GLY A 5 33.89 -24.83 -36.74
C GLY A 5 33.63 -25.18 -35.26
N ILE A 6 33.90 -24.23 -34.38
CA ILE A 6 33.50 -24.30 -32.96
C ILE A 6 32.09 -23.71 -32.92
N GLU A 7 31.09 -24.58 -32.81
CA GLU A 7 29.75 -24.19 -32.43
C GLU A 7 29.78 -23.87 -30.95
N GLN A 8 29.70 -22.58 -30.59
CA GLN A 8 29.40 -22.15 -29.25
C GLN A 8 27.90 -22.34 -29.02
N GLU A 9 27.55 -23.36 -28.22
CA GLU A 9 26.23 -23.47 -27.62
C GLU A 9 26.03 -22.26 -26.66
N VAL A 10 25.21 -21.31 -27.10
CA VAL A 10 24.67 -20.28 -26.19
C VAL A 10 23.63 -20.97 -25.30
N ARG A 11 24.01 -21.34 -24.08
CA ARG A 11 23.05 -21.73 -23.06
C ARG A 11 22.25 -20.48 -22.67
N VAL A 12 21.05 -20.42 -23.18
CA VAL A 12 20.02 -19.54 -22.64
C VAL A 12 19.69 -20.08 -21.25
N PHE A 13 20.15 -19.38 -20.20
CA PHE A 13 19.62 -19.59 -18.87
C PHE A 13 18.23 -18.94 -18.85
N GLU A 14 17.21 -19.69 -19.24
CA GLU A 14 15.85 -19.42 -18.77
C GLU A 14 15.90 -19.58 -17.24
N SER A 15 15.86 -18.47 -16.53
CA SER A 15 15.57 -18.51 -15.11
C SER A 15 14.10 -18.90 -14.99
N ASP A 16 13.84 -20.18 -14.79
CA ASP A 16 12.59 -20.67 -14.19
C ASP A 16 12.50 -20.11 -12.74
N ARG A 17 12.33 -18.79 -12.60
CA ARG A 17 11.66 -18.26 -11.45
C ARG A 17 10.19 -18.57 -11.69
N LYS A 18 9.70 -19.67 -11.13
CA LYS A 18 8.31 -19.73 -10.73
C LYS A 18 8.06 -18.44 -9.96
N GLU A 19 7.15 -17.60 -10.42
CA GLU A 19 6.58 -16.58 -9.56
C GLU A 19 6.14 -17.32 -8.30
N GLU A 20 6.76 -16.98 -7.18
CA GLU A 20 6.43 -17.64 -5.91
C GLU A 20 5.01 -17.20 -5.57
N ASP A 21 4.14 -18.16 -5.28
CA ASP A 21 2.79 -17.93 -4.83
C ASP A 21 2.85 -17.02 -3.60
N MET A 22 2.35 -15.78 -3.72
CA MET A 22 2.43 -14.80 -2.64
C MET A 22 1.05 -14.51 -2.06
N LYS A 23 0.98 -14.43 -0.75
CA LYS A 23 -0.17 -13.92 0.00
C LYS A 23 0.16 -12.56 0.56
N ILE A 24 -0.56 -11.54 0.14
CA ILE A 24 -0.30 -10.16 0.52
C ILE A 24 -1.46 -9.64 1.34
N TYR A 25 -1.17 -9.32 2.61
CA TYR A 25 -2.13 -8.70 3.51
C TYR A 25 -2.01 -7.19 3.40
N CYS A 26 -3.13 -6.51 3.13
CA CYS A 26 -3.17 -5.08 2.88
C CYS A 26 -3.99 -4.35 3.92
N MET A 27 -3.49 -3.21 4.39
CA MET A 27 -4.16 -2.26 5.27
C MET A 27 -3.87 -0.83 4.79
N SER A 28 -4.73 0.11 5.11
CA SER A 28 -4.58 1.52 4.73
C SER A 28 -5.17 2.46 5.77
N ASP A 29 -4.79 3.74 5.68
CA ASP A 29 -5.46 4.84 6.39
C ASP A 29 -5.54 4.62 7.90
N ILE A 30 -4.37 4.38 8.51
CA ILE A 30 -4.23 4.06 9.94
C ILE A 30 -4.36 5.31 10.82
N HIS A 31 -3.88 6.47 10.33
CA HIS A 31 -4.09 7.79 10.93
C HIS A 31 -3.76 7.91 12.42
N GLY A 32 -2.65 7.33 12.86
CA GLY A 32 -2.23 7.39 14.26
C GLY A 32 -3.09 6.59 15.23
N CYS A 33 -3.98 5.73 14.72
CA CYS A 33 -4.82 4.83 15.52
C CYS A 33 -4.07 3.54 15.86
N LEU A 34 -3.07 3.65 16.74
CA LEU A 34 -2.17 2.53 17.07
C LEU A 34 -2.90 1.30 17.65
N PRO A 35 -3.86 1.43 18.58
CA PRO A 35 -4.58 0.26 19.10
C PRO A 35 -5.30 -0.53 18.02
N GLU A 36 -6.00 0.15 17.12
CA GLU A 36 -6.74 -0.47 16.00
C GLU A 36 -5.77 -1.11 15.00
N PHE A 37 -4.62 -0.49 14.78
CA PHE A 37 -3.57 -1.06 13.95
C PHE A 37 -2.95 -2.32 14.57
N GLU A 38 -2.67 -2.31 15.86
CA GLU A 38 -2.16 -3.49 16.58
C GLU A 38 -3.16 -4.64 16.60
N GLU A 39 -4.46 -4.34 16.75
CA GLU A 39 -5.54 -5.31 16.65
C GLU A 39 -5.58 -5.97 15.26
N ALA A 40 -5.58 -5.16 14.20
CA ALA A 40 -5.53 -5.67 12.82
C ALA A 40 -4.27 -6.49 12.56
N LEU A 41 -3.10 -6.02 13.01
CA LEU A 41 -1.84 -6.76 12.88
C LEU A 41 -1.86 -8.10 13.61
N SER A 42 -2.54 -8.20 14.76
CA SER A 42 -2.63 -9.44 15.52
C SER A 42 -3.23 -10.60 14.74
N LEU A 43 -4.03 -10.31 13.72
CA LEU A 43 -4.65 -11.31 12.84
C LEU A 43 -3.69 -11.83 11.76
N VAL A 44 -2.63 -11.10 11.43
CA VAL A 44 -1.79 -11.41 10.27
C VAL A 44 -0.30 -11.48 10.55
N GLU A 45 0.20 -10.89 11.65
CA GLU A 45 1.64 -10.75 11.91
C GLU A 45 2.37 -12.11 11.96
N ASP A 46 1.73 -13.15 12.51
CA ASP A 46 2.33 -14.47 12.56
C ASP A 46 2.57 -15.09 11.18
N TYR A 47 1.74 -14.76 10.18
CA TYR A 47 1.94 -15.21 8.81
C TYR A 47 3.16 -14.57 8.13
N LEU A 48 3.65 -13.44 8.62
CA LEU A 48 4.87 -12.81 8.10
C LEU A 48 6.13 -13.65 8.32
N LYS A 49 6.07 -14.67 9.16
CA LYS A 49 7.16 -15.66 9.34
C LYS A 49 7.26 -16.61 8.15
N GLU A 50 6.17 -16.79 7.39
CA GLU A 50 6.14 -17.64 6.22
C GLU A 50 6.82 -16.96 5.03
N PRO A 51 7.59 -17.68 4.19
CA PRO A 51 8.35 -17.07 3.09
C PRO A 51 7.48 -16.48 2.00
N ASP A 52 6.26 -17.00 1.82
CA ASP A 52 5.30 -16.63 0.77
C ASP A 52 4.30 -15.55 1.21
N THR A 53 4.58 -14.83 2.28
CA THR A 53 3.67 -13.84 2.86
C THR A 53 4.30 -12.46 2.91
N LYS A 54 3.54 -11.43 2.54
CA LYS A 54 3.90 -10.01 2.65
C LYS A 54 2.80 -9.20 3.33
N LEU A 55 3.20 -8.10 3.94
CA LEU A 55 2.31 -7.04 4.41
C LEU A 55 2.51 -5.81 3.51
N CYS A 56 1.43 -5.26 2.99
CA CYS A 56 1.44 -4.04 2.19
C CYS A 56 0.55 -2.99 2.85
N LEU A 57 1.16 -1.90 3.30
CA LEU A 57 0.51 -0.76 3.92
C LEU A 57 0.41 0.36 2.89
N LEU A 58 -0.79 0.90 2.67
CA LEU A 58 -1.05 1.75 1.51
C LEU A 58 -0.94 3.26 1.78
N GLY A 59 -0.39 3.67 2.92
CA GLY A 59 -0.22 5.09 3.25
C GLY A 59 -1.20 5.60 4.30
N ASP A 60 -1.04 6.89 4.64
CA ASP A 60 -1.79 7.59 5.66
C ASP A 60 -1.66 6.97 7.05
N TYR A 61 -0.41 6.91 7.52
CA TYR A 61 -0.07 6.33 8.83
C TYR A 61 -0.28 7.30 9.97
N ILE A 62 -0.20 8.60 9.70
CA ILE A 62 -0.15 9.70 10.64
C ILE A 62 -1.39 10.57 10.57
N HIS A 63 -1.55 11.43 11.57
CA HIS A 63 -2.57 12.44 11.73
C HIS A 63 -3.97 11.92 12.08
N GLY A 64 -4.53 12.51 13.12
CA GLY A 64 -5.91 12.33 13.55
C GLY A 64 -6.07 11.45 14.76
N GLY A 65 -5.46 10.28 14.82
CA GLY A 65 -5.42 9.42 16.00
C GLY A 65 -4.43 9.89 17.07
N ALA A 66 -4.40 9.19 18.19
CA ALA A 66 -3.67 9.62 19.37
C ALA A 66 -2.15 9.41 19.29
N ASP A 67 -1.67 8.52 18.39
CA ASP A 67 -0.27 8.09 18.40
C ASP A 67 0.31 7.84 17.01
N SER A 68 0.55 8.92 16.26
CA SER A 68 1.23 8.85 14.97
C SER A 68 2.65 8.27 15.08
N TYR A 69 3.41 8.66 16.09
CA TYR A 69 4.76 8.15 16.32
C TYR A 69 4.77 6.66 16.63
N GLY A 70 3.83 6.18 17.44
CA GLY A 70 3.70 4.77 17.74
C GLY A 70 3.40 3.91 16.52
N VAL A 71 2.57 4.42 15.61
CA VAL A 71 2.29 3.76 14.31
C VAL A 71 3.56 3.68 13.45
N LEU A 72 4.27 4.81 13.29
CA LEU A 72 5.53 4.83 12.52
C LEU A 72 6.57 3.88 13.13
N ASP A 73 6.77 3.92 14.44
CA ASP A 73 7.69 3.04 15.15
C ASP A 73 7.33 1.56 14.97
N LYS A 74 6.04 1.23 14.97
CA LYS A 74 5.58 -0.15 14.75
C LYS A 74 5.91 -0.61 13.34
N ILE A 75 5.63 0.20 12.32
CA ILE A 75 5.92 -0.14 10.92
C ILE A 75 7.43 -0.29 10.71
N MET A 76 8.24 0.66 11.20
CA MET A 76 9.69 0.62 11.06
C MET A 76 10.29 -0.61 11.74
N ARG A 77 9.80 -0.99 12.92
CA ARG A 77 10.21 -2.24 13.61
C ARG A 77 9.85 -3.50 12.84
N LEU A 78 8.66 -3.54 12.21
CA LEU A 78 8.28 -4.65 11.35
C LEU A 78 9.22 -4.77 10.14
N GLN A 79 9.60 -3.64 9.53
CA GLN A 79 10.57 -3.62 8.44
C GLN A 79 11.97 -4.02 8.89
N ASP A 80 12.40 -3.63 10.09
CA ASP A 80 13.69 -4.06 10.66
C ASP A 80 13.70 -5.58 10.93
N GLN A 81 12.57 -6.12 11.36
CA GLN A 81 12.45 -7.54 11.69
C GLN A 81 12.32 -8.44 10.46
N TYR A 82 11.52 -8.05 9.48
CA TYR A 82 11.13 -8.90 8.35
C TYR A 82 11.74 -8.47 7.01
N GLY A 83 12.27 -7.26 6.92
CA GLY A 83 12.77 -6.66 5.67
C GLY A 83 11.72 -5.80 4.94
N THR A 84 12.21 -4.82 4.19
CA THR A 84 11.37 -3.89 3.42
C THR A 84 10.73 -4.54 2.18
N GLU A 85 11.29 -5.67 1.71
CA GLU A 85 10.70 -6.47 0.64
C GLU A 85 9.47 -7.26 1.12
N LYS A 86 9.37 -7.49 2.42
CA LYS A 86 8.29 -8.27 3.04
C LYS A 86 7.24 -7.39 3.70
N VAL A 87 7.65 -6.26 4.25
CA VAL A 87 6.78 -5.23 4.82
C VAL A 87 6.89 -3.98 3.95
N ILE A 88 6.00 -3.86 3.00
CA ILE A 88 5.93 -2.75 2.07
C ILE A 88 5.08 -1.64 2.70
N ALA A 89 5.62 -0.42 2.73
CA ALA A 89 4.89 0.76 3.15
C ALA A 89 4.91 1.79 2.01
N LEU A 90 3.73 2.25 1.58
CA LEU A 90 3.57 3.21 0.50
C LEU A 90 3.37 4.62 1.03
N MET A 91 3.65 5.61 0.19
CA MET A 91 3.37 7.01 0.45
C MET A 91 1.88 7.29 0.43
N GLY A 92 1.33 7.90 1.48
CA GLY A 92 0.03 8.52 1.48
C GLY A 92 0.11 10.05 1.38
N ASN A 93 -1.03 10.71 1.22
CA ASN A 93 -1.05 12.17 1.12
C ASN A 93 -0.70 12.86 2.44
N HIS A 94 -0.98 12.25 3.58
CA HIS A 94 -0.59 12.80 4.88
C HIS A 94 0.93 12.79 5.08
N GLU A 95 1.62 11.76 4.64
CA GLU A 95 3.08 11.70 4.62
C GLU A 95 3.64 12.76 3.67
N GLU A 96 3.06 12.94 2.48
CA GLU A 96 3.50 13.95 1.53
C GLU A 96 3.30 15.38 2.05
N HIS A 97 2.26 15.64 2.84
CA HIS A 97 2.07 16.92 3.53
C HIS A 97 3.22 17.27 4.48
N VAL A 98 3.80 16.27 5.14
CA VAL A 98 4.99 16.50 5.98
C VAL A 98 6.18 16.91 5.11
N LEU A 99 6.45 16.20 4.01
CA LEU A 99 7.57 16.51 3.12
C LEU A 99 7.43 17.87 2.45
N SER A 100 6.21 18.30 2.15
CA SER A 100 5.95 19.61 1.55
C SER A 100 5.91 20.77 2.57
N GLY A 101 6.08 20.48 3.86
CA GLY A 101 6.07 21.47 4.92
C GLY A 101 4.68 22.02 5.28
N ILE A 102 3.60 21.39 4.81
CA ILE A 102 2.22 21.75 5.15
C ILE A 102 1.83 21.25 6.54
N ALA A 103 2.39 20.11 6.94
CA ALA A 103 2.15 19.44 8.21
C ALA A 103 3.47 19.12 8.95
N THR A 104 3.37 18.81 10.24
CA THR A 104 4.41 18.08 10.99
C THR A 104 3.94 16.64 11.19
N ILE A 105 4.78 15.76 11.74
CA ILE A 105 4.37 14.38 12.03
C ILE A 105 3.23 14.35 13.05
N SER A 106 3.26 15.24 14.03
CA SER A 106 2.26 15.31 15.10
C SER A 106 1.00 16.11 14.75
N GLN A 107 1.06 16.98 13.73
CA GLN A 107 -0.03 17.92 13.40
C GLN A 107 -0.35 17.96 11.91
N MET A 108 -1.65 17.97 11.58
CA MET A 108 -2.15 18.04 10.20
C MET A 108 -1.83 19.36 9.50
N THR A 109 -1.59 20.44 10.26
CA THR A 109 -1.28 21.76 9.73
C THR A 109 -0.06 22.31 10.45
N ARG A 110 0.76 23.04 9.72
CA ARG A 110 1.97 23.68 10.22
C ARG A 110 1.82 25.20 10.14
N THR A 111 2.14 25.89 11.21
CA THR A 111 2.30 27.36 11.17
C THR A 111 3.70 27.73 10.68
N LEU A 112 3.89 28.97 10.21
CA LEU A 112 5.18 29.45 9.69
C LEU A 112 6.30 29.49 10.75
N GLU A 113 5.95 29.41 12.02
CA GLU A 113 6.86 29.49 13.16
C GLU A 113 7.18 28.11 13.77
N GLU A 114 6.46 27.05 13.34
CA GLU A 114 6.71 25.69 13.83
C GLU A 114 7.84 25.04 13.06
N GLU A 115 8.77 24.48 13.81
CA GLU A 115 9.81 23.59 13.30
C GLU A 115 9.38 22.13 13.54
N ASP A 116 10.06 21.18 12.89
CA ASP A 116 9.87 19.76 13.18
C ASP A 116 10.31 19.49 14.62
N ASP A 117 9.65 18.55 15.28
CA ASP A 117 10.00 18.15 16.63
C ASP A 117 11.41 17.55 16.66
N GLU A 118 12.15 17.78 17.75
CA GLU A 118 13.49 17.21 17.92
C GLU A 118 13.40 15.66 17.85
N GLY A 119 14.12 15.06 16.92
CA GLY A 119 14.12 13.61 16.69
C GLY A 119 13.23 13.15 15.56
N ASP A 120 12.53 14.06 14.86
CA ASP A 120 11.69 13.71 13.71
C ASP A 120 12.49 13.35 12.46
N GLU A 121 13.78 13.67 12.40
CA GLU A 121 14.62 13.46 11.22
C GLU A 121 14.61 12.00 10.75
N LYS A 122 14.56 11.03 11.66
CA LYS A 122 14.51 9.61 11.31
C LYS A 122 13.19 9.23 10.61
N TYR A 123 12.08 9.84 11.04
CA TYR A 123 10.77 9.61 10.45
C TYR A 123 10.64 10.30 9.10
N ILE A 124 11.11 11.54 8.99
CA ILE A 124 11.14 12.30 7.74
C ILE A 124 12.00 11.56 6.70
N TYR A 125 13.18 11.09 7.08
CA TYR A 125 14.03 10.27 6.21
C TYR A 125 13.33 9.00 5.74
N TRP A 126 12.63 8.30 6.65
CA TRP A 126 11.87 7.12 6.30
C TRP A 126 10.73 7.45 5.31
N ILE A 127 9.98 8.53 5.56
CA ILE A 127 8.90 9.00 4.68
C ILE A 127 9.43 9.36 3.29
N GLU A 128 10.56 10.05 3.19
CA GLU A 128 11.19 10.43 1.91
C GLU A 128 11.49 9.23 1.01
N ASN A 129 11.70 8.06 1.59
CA ASN A 129 12.04 6.84 0.88
C ASN A 129 10.84 5.92 0.61
N LEU A 130 9.63 6.33 0.93
CA LEU A 130 8.43 5.53 0.66
C LEU A 130 8.13 5.48 -0.85
N PRO A 131 7.94 4.28 -1.43
CA PRO A 131 7.44 4.15 -2.79
C PRO A 131 5.98 4.60 -2.88
N ARG A 132 5.53 4.99 -4.08
CA ARG A 132 4.15 5.42 -4.32
C ARG A 132 3.24 4.31 -4.79
N TYR A 133 3.80 3.24 -5.31
CA TYR A 133 3.04 2.04 -5.70
C TYR A 133 3.90 0.79 -5.51
N TYR A 134 3.22 -0.33 -5.52
CA TYR A 134 3.82 -1.65 -5.51
C TYR A 134 2.99 -2.56 -6.42
N THR A 135 3.62 -3.50 -7.09
CA THR A 135 2.95 -4.50 -7.90
C THR A 135 3.39 -5.90 -7.51
N GLU A 136 2.46 -6.82 -7.43
CA GLU A 136 2.72 -8.24 -7.28
C GLU A 136 1.63 -9.03 -8.00
N GLY A 137 2.02 -10.05 -8.78
CA GLY A 137 1.06 -10.79 -9.59
C GLY A 137 0.24 -9.88 -10.49
N ASN A 138 -1.07 -9.99 -10.43
CA ASN A 138 -2.02 -9.20 -11.23
C ASN A 138 -2.62 -8.02 -10.45
N THR A 139 -1.89 -7.47 -9.49
CA THR A 139 -2.39 -6.42 -8.59
C THR A 139 -1.45 -5.22 -8.52
N ILE A 140 -2.04 -4.03 -8.58
CA ILE A 140 -1.41 -2.73 -8.33
C ILE A 140 -1.87 -2.25 -6.95
N PHE A 141 -0.92 -1.97 -6.06
CA PHE A 141 -1.18 -1.41 -4.73
C PHE A 141 -0.76 0.06 -4.74
N VAL A 142 -1.67 0.94 -4.36
CA VAL A 142 -1.46 2.39 -4.33
C VAL A 142 -2.21 3.00 -3.15
N HIS A 143 -1.84 4.22 -2.76
CA HIS A 143 -2.63 4.93 -1.75
C HIS A 143 -3.99 5.37 -2.29
N ALA A 144 -4.04 6.15 -3.37
CA ALA A 144 -5.28 6.72 -3.87
C ALA A 144 -5.72 6.17 -5.24
N GLY A 145 -4.81 5.98 -6.17
CA GLY A 145 -5.15 5.49 -7.50
C GLY A 145 -4.04 5.68 -8.53
N ILE A 146 -4.38 5.42 -9.78
CA ILE A 146 -3.51 5.57 -10.95
C ILE A 146 -4.20 6.43 -12.01
N ASP A 147 -3.44 6.90 -13.00
CA ASP A 147 -4.02 7.47 -14.21
C ASP A 147 -4.51 6.34 -15.13
N GLU A 148 -5.82 6.08 -15.06
CA GLU A 148 -6.44 4.99 -15.82
C GLU A 148 -6.53 5.27 -17.32
N GLU A 149 -6.50 6.55 -17.72
CA GLU A 149 -6.49 6.92 -19.14
C GLU A 149 -5.18 6.55 -19.82
N ALA A 150 -4.10 6.37 -19.05
CA ALA A 150 -2.82 5.89 -19.56
C ALA A 150 -2.81 4.39 -19.93
N GLY A 151 -3.82 3.61 -19.50
CA GLY A 151 -3.92 2.18 -19.80
C GLY A 151 -2.68 1.40 -19.37
N ASP A 152 -2.09 0.65 -20.29
CA ASP A 152 -0.87 -0.15 -20.06
C ASP A 152 0.39 0.69 -19.75
N LEU A 153 0.35 1.99 -19.98
CA LEU A 153 1.41 2.93 -19.63
C LEU A 153 1.20 3.61 -18.26
N TRP A 154 0.32 3.10 -17.43
CA TRP A 154 -0.05 3.72 -16.15
C TRP A 154 1.16 4.04 -15.23
N GLU A 155 2.21 3.22 -15.22
CA GLU A 155 3.42 3.48 -14.43
C GLU A 155 4.12 4.78 -14.84
N TRP A 156 4.11 5.10 -16.13
CA TRP A 156 4.74 6.29 -16.69
C TRP A 156 3.78 7.48 -16.75
N GLY A 157 2.50 7.21 -16.94
CA GLY A 157 1.46 8.22 -17.09
C GLY A 157 0.96 8.77 -15.76
N THR A 158 1.06 8.02 -14.67
CA THR A 158 0.56 8.46 -13.37
C THR A 158 1.55 9.41 -12.70
N SER A 159 1.10 10.63 -12.41
CA SER A 159 1.87 11.59 -11.64
C SER A 159 1.91 11.23 -10.15
N ASP A 160 2.89 11.76 -9.44
CA ASP A 160 3.03 11.60 -8.00
C ASP A 160 1.75 12.02 -7.25
N ASP A 161 1.13 13.12 -7.67
CA ASP A 161 -0.13 13.61 -7.08
C ASP A 161 -1.29 12.62 -7.28
N ILE A 162 -1.40 11.99 -8.44
CA ILE A 162 -2.47 11.01 -8.69
C ILE A 162 -2.32 9.81 -7.76
N PHE A 163 -1.11 9.30 -7.58
CA PHE A 163 -0.86 8.16 -6.69
C PHE A 163 -1.38 8.40 -5.27
N VAL A 164 -1.27 9.63 -4.75
CA VAL A 164 -1.57 9.95 -3.34
C VAL A 164 -2.82 10.79 -3.12
N TRP A 165 -3.33 11.48 -4.15
CA TRP A 165 -4.44 12.46 -4.02
C TRP A 165 -5.65 12.18 -4.89
N LYS A 166 -5.67 11.14 -5.72
CA LYS A 166 -6.76 10.89 -6.64
C LYS A 166 -8.12 10.90 -5.93
N TYR A 167 -8.99 11.82 -6.35
CA TYR A 167 -10.36 11.94 -5.87
C TYR A 167 -11.26 12.53 -7.00
N PRO A 168 -12.49 12.03 -7.17
CA PRO A 168 -13.11 10.89 -6.47
C PRO A 168 -12.46 9.54 -6.82
N ALA A 169 -12.82 8.50 -6.06
CA ALA A 169 -12.40 7.14 -6.35
C ALA A 169 -12.98 6.69 -7.71
N SER A 170 -12.13 6.07 -8.53
CA SER A 170 -12.58 5.47 -9.79
C SER A 170 -13.25 4.13 -9.54
N THR A 171 -14.26 3.82 -10.32
CA THR A 171 -14.94 2.52 -10.33
C THR A 171 -15.17 2.07 -11.76
N GLY A 172 -15.36 0.77 -11.96
CA GLY A 172 -15.55 0.16 -13.26
C GLY A 172 -14.25 -0.37 -13.87
N ARG A 173 -14.37 -0.94 -15.05
CA ARG A 173 -13.24 -1.55 -15.74
C ARG A 173 -12.24 -0.50 -16.21
N ILE A 174 -10.96 -0.79 -15.98
CA ILE A 174 -9.86 0.01 -16.52
C ILE A 174 -9.54 -0.49 -17.94
N GLU A 175 -9.64 0.38 -18.92
CA GLU A 175 -9.33 0.03 -20.31
C GLU A 175 -7.82 -0.16 -20.50
N GLY A 176 -7.44 -1.24 -21.19
CA GLY A 176 -6.05 -1.50 -21.58
C GLY A 176 -5.21 -2.24 -20.56
N ILE A 177 -5.72 -2.51 -19.34
CA ILE A 177 -5.06 -3.36 -18.36
C ILE A 177 -6.05 -4.34 -17.72
N ASP A 178 -5.57 -5.55 -17.43
CA ASP A 178 -6.37 -6.56 -16.72
C ASP A 178 -6.04 -6.64 -15.21
N MET A 179 -5.05 -5.88 -14.74
CA MET A 179 -4.67 -5.82 -13.33
C MET A 179 -5.78 -5.20 -12.48
N LYS A 180 -5.88 -5.65 -11.24
CA LYS A 180 -6.72 -5.02 -10.22
C LYS A 180 -5.95 -3.92 -9.50
N VAL A 181 -6.66 -2.89 -9.08
CA VAL A 181 -6.11 -1.81 -8.24
C VAL A 181 -6.65 -1.97 -6.82
N VAL A 182 -5.75 -2.02 -5.85
CA VAL A 182 -6.06 -1.97 -4.41
C VAL A 182 -5.64 -0.62 -3.88
N ALA A 183 -6.58 0.15 -3.33
CA ALA A 183 -6.35 1.51 -2.85
C ALA A 183 -7.09 1.82 -1.54
N GLY A 184 -6.61 2.85 -0.84
CA GLY A 184 -7.25 3.49 0.31
C GLY A 184 -7.77 4.89 -0.03
N HIS A 185 -7.44 5.88 0.80
CA HIS A 185 -7.66 7.32 0.62
C HIS A 185 -9.11 7.79 0.62
N VAL A 186 -9.98 7.13 -0.11
CA VAL A 186 -11.42 7.45 -0.13
C VAL A 186 -12.14 6.40 0.70
N GLY A 187 -12.84 6.84 1.75
CA GLY A 187 -13.58 5.96 2.65
C GLY A 187 -14.58 5.09 1.91
N THR A 188 -14.62 3.81 2.23
CA THR A 188 -15.50 2.84 1.55
C THR A 188 -16.98 3.16 1.77
N ALA A 189 -17.33 3.82 2.88
CA ALA A 189 -18.68 4.34 3.12
C ALA A 189 -19.11 5.35 2.04
N GLU A 190 -18.21 6.25 1.63
CA GLU A 190 -18.47 7.23 0.57
C GLU A 190 -18.65 6.54 -0.78
N ILE A 191 -17.76 5.60 -1.13
CA ILE A 191 -17.80 4.90 -2.41
C ILE A 191 -19.09 4.05 -2.52
N ALA A 192 -19.44 3.36 -1.44
CA ALA A 192 -20.66 2.54 -1.37
C ALA A 192 -21.95 3.38 -1.32
N GLY A 193 -21.85 4.67 -0.96
CA GLY A 193 -23.03 5.49 -0.70
C GLY A 193 -23.81 5.05 0.53
N ASP A 194 -23.16 4.37 1.48
CA ASP A 194 -23.73 3.85 2.72
C ASP A 194 -22.84 4.26 3.91
N PRO A 195 -23.26 5.22 4.75
CA PRO A 195 -22.49 5.69 5.89
C PRO A 195 -22.13 4.60 6.92
N GLY A 196 -22.83 3.48 6.92
CA GLY A 196 -22.56 2.34 7.80
C GLY A 196 -21.60 1.31 7.21
N PHE A 197 -21.16 1.47 5.95
CA PHE A 197 -20.24 0.53 5.31
C PHE A 197 -18.79 0.91 5.57
N HIS A 198 -18.05 0.05 6.27
CA HIS A 198 -16.65 0.27 6.63
C HIS A 198 -15.76 -0.93 6.30
N GLY A 199 -16.25 -1.86 5.50
CA GLY A 199 -15.50 -3.01 5.03
C GLY A 199 -14.75 -2.74 3.73
N ILE A 200 -14.35 -3.79 3.06
CA ILE A 200 -13.69 -3.73 1.75
C ILE A 200 -14.76 -3.55 0.68
N TYR A 201 -14.57 -2.53 -0.16
CA TYR A 201 -15.43 -2.27 -1.30
C TYR A 201 -14.79 -2.81 -2.58
N TYR A 202 -15.46 -3.72 -3.26
CA TYR A 202 -15.10 -4.19 -4.60
C TYR A 202 -16.15 -3.70 -5.60
N ASP A 203 -15.71 -3.06 -6.67
CA ASP A 203 -16.61 -2.50 -7.70
C ASP A 203 -17.15 -3.54 -8.69
N GLY A 204 -16.75 -4.80 -8.55
CA GLY A 204 -17.12 -5.89 -9.45
C GLY A 204 -16.28 -5.99 -10.72
N GLU A 205 -15.30 -5.11 -10.91
CA GLU A 205 -14.51 -4.97 -12.13
C GLU A 205 -13.01 -4.93 -11.84
N SER A 206 -12.49 -3.75 -11.51
CA SER A 206 -11.04 -3.50 -11.43
C SER A 206 -10.53 -3.00 -10.08
N HIS A 207 -11.40 -2.56 -9.16
CA HIS A 207 -10.96 -1.83 -7.97
C HIS A 207 -11.42 -2.46 -6.66
N TYR A 208 -10.47 -2.57 -5.72
CA TYR A 208 -10.69 -2.84 -4.30
C TYR A 208 -10.29 -1.62 -3.48
N TYR A 209 -11.20 -1.07 -2.70
CA TYR A 209 -10.95 0.04 -1.78
C TYR A 209 -11.02 -0.46 -0.34
N ILE A 210 -10.05 -0.06 0.50
CA ILE A 210 -9.87 -0.61 1.84
C ILE A 210 -9.75 0.43 2.96
N ASP A 211 -10.07 1.70 2.70
CA ASP A 211 -10.16 2.71 3.76
C ASP A 211 -11.49 2.56 4.51
N GLY A 212 -11.43 1.91 5.66
CA GLY A 212 -12.59 1.67 6.54
C GLY A 212 -13.00 2.88 7.38
N THR A 213 -12.38 4.05 7.20
CA THR A 213 -12.64 5.26 7.98
C THR A 213 -12.49 4.99 9.49
N VAL A 214 -11.28 4.66 9.92
CA VAL A 214 -10.97 4.17 11.27
C VAL A 214 -11.53 5.03 12.41
N PHE A 215 -11.62 6.36 12.19
CA PHE A 215 -12.20 7.28 13.18
C PHE A 215 -13.68 7.03 13.48
N GLU A 216 -14.43 6.50 12.54
CA GLU A 216 -15.86 6.22 12.66
C GLU A 216 -16.10 4.76 13.03
N SER A 217 -15.36 3.85 12.39
CA SER A 217 -15.57 2.41 12.51
C SER A 217 -14.79 1.76 13.63
N SER A 218 -13.71 2.39 14.10
CA SER A 218 -12.70 1.80 15.00
C SER A 218 -12.11 0.49 14.44
N CYS A 219 -12.15 0.29 13.11
CA CYS A 219 -11.68 -0.90 12.44
C CYS A 219 -10.80 -0.54 11.23
N ILE A 220 -9.74 -1.30 11.04
CA ILE A 220 -8.91 -1.25 9.86
C ILE A 220 -9.16 -2.53 9.06
N PRO A 221 -9.84 -2.46 7.90
CA PRO A 221 -10.08 -3.63 7.07
C PRO A 221 -8.77 -4.26 6.59
N ILE A 222 -8.76 -5.57 6.46
CA ILE A 222 -7.61 -6.32 5.95
C ILE A 222 -8.05 -7.06 4.69
N LEU A 223 -7.41 -6.73 3.56
CA LEU A 223 -7.55 -7.46 2.31
C LEU A 223 -6.36 -8.41 2.16
N MET A 224 -6.62 -9.70 1.94
CA MET A 224 -5.60 -10.65 1.54
C MET A 224 -5.70 -10.93 0.04
N VAL A 225 -4.60 -10.75 -0.67
CA VAL A 225 -4.46 -11.08 -2.09
C VAL A 225 -3.65 -12.36 -2.22
N ASP A 226 -4.25 -13.39 -2.82
CA ASP A 226 -3.57 -14.61 -3.22
C ASP A 226 -3.18 -14.47 -4.70
N THR A 227 -1.88 -14.30 -4.95
CA THR A 227 -1.37 -14.01 -6.31
C THR A 227 -1.33 -15.25 -7.21
N ASP A 228 -1.29 -16.46 -6.64
CA ASP A 228 -1.35 -17.69 -7.40
C ASP A 228 -2.77 -17.94 -7.96
N GLU A 229 -3.76 -17.77 -7.11
CA GLU A 229 -5.15 -17.98 -7.50
C GLU A 229 -5.82 -16.75 -8.12
N ASP A 230 -5.14 -15.58 -8.09
CA ASP A 230 -5.70 -14.26 -8.44
C ASP A 230 -7.03 -14.00 -7.71
N LYS A 231 -7.04 -14.25 -6.39
CA LYS A 231 -8.20 -14.14 -5.51
C LYS A 231 -7.98 -13.15 -4.38
N TYR A 232 -9.08 -12.59 -3.92
CA TYR A 232 -9.11 -11.50 -2.94
C TYR A 232 -10.06 -11.86 -1.82
N TYR A 233 -9.60 -11.74 -0.57
CA TYR A 233 -10.34 -12.14 0.62
C TYR A 233 -10.32 -11.04 1.67
N GLU A 234 -11.46 -10.78 2.29
CA GLU A 234 -11.49 -9.98 3.51
C GLU A 234 -11.14 -10.85 4.72
N ILE A 235 -10.20 -10.41 5.55
CA ILE A 235 -9.82 -11.10 6.77
C ILE A 235 -10.60 -10.49 7.94
N THR A 236 -11.34 -11.30 8.63
CA THR A 236 -12.12 -10.92 9.82
C THR A 236 -11.78 -11.83 10.99
N GLU A 237 -12.05 -11.36 12.21
CA GLU A 237 -12.03 -12.24 13.38
C GLU A 237 -13.04 -13.37 13.19
N GLY A 238 -12.61 -14.61 13.48
CA GLY A 238 -13.43 -15.82 13.36
C GLY A 238 -14.33 -16.05 14.57
#